data_b3d3055bf80770139aedc78efae43aeb
#
_entry.id   b3d3055bf80770139aedc78efae43aeb
#
_cell.length_a   1.000
_cell.length_b   1.000
_cell.length_c   1.000
_cell.angle_alpha   90.00
_cell.angle_beta   90.00
_cell.angle_gamma   90.00
#
_symmetry.space_group_name_H-M   'P 1'
#
loop_
_entity.id
_entity.type
_entity.pdbx_description
1 polymer ?
#
loop_
_entity_poly.entity_id
_entity_poly.type
_entity_poly.pdbx_seq_one_letter_code
_entity_poly.pdbx_strand_id
1 'polypeptide(L)'
;MTFKINSKGPVLVTGANGFVASWLVKRLVEAGVTVHGTVRDISDPRKVTHLNQISKKGPGKIKLFQADLLESGSYLDAMKKCTIVFHAASPFIIDAKRINNPQKDFYDPIVNGTKNILQTVDDTKTVKKVVLTSSIVAVYGDLNECLTPPQGMLSEKDWNKTSSINHIPYSYSKTMGEKL
;
A
#
# COMPACT_ATOMS: atom_id res chain seq x y z
N MET A 1 -6.48 6.26 23.80
CA MET A 1 -7.14 5.07 23.24
C MET A 1 -6.07 4.03 22.92
N THR A 2 -6.12 2.86 23.57
CA THR A 2 -5.19 1.76 23.28
C THR A 2 -5.73 1.02 22.07
N PHE A 3 -5.00 1.05 20.97
CA PHE A 3 -5.37 0.37 19.72
C PHE A 3 -5.10 -1.13 19.90
N LYS A 4 -6.13 -1.98 19.82
CA LYS A 4 -5.95 -3.44 19.89
C LYS A 4 -6.18 -4.03 18.50
N ILE A 5 -5.15 -4.68 17.96
CA ILE A 5 -5.30 -5.54 16.77
C ILE A 5 -5.34 -6.99 17.24
N ASN A 6 -6.40 -7.68 16.90
CA ASN A 6 -6.52 -9.12 17.17
C ASN A 6 -5.82 -9.89 16.03
N SER A 7 -4.49 -9.89 16.03
CA SER A 7 -3.68 -10.67 15.11
C SER A 7 -3.05 -11.83 15.84
N LYS A 8 -3.35 -13.06 15.41
CA LYS A 8 -2.73 -14.29 15.93
C LYS A 8 -1.32 -14.54 15.37
N GLY A 9 -0.81 -13.68 14.49
CA GLY A 9 0.49 -13.78 13.83
C GLY A 9 1.03 -12.40 13.42
N PRO A 10 2.18 -12.33 12.74
CA PRO A 10 2.71 -11.11 12.20
C PRO A 10 1.72 -10.43 11.24
N VAL A 11 1.87 -9.14 11.03
CA VAL A 11 1.19 -8.40 9.97
C VAL A 11 2.20 -7.91 8.94
N LEU A 12 1.87 -7.99 7.67
CA LEU A 12 2.68 -7.43 6.60
C LEU A 12 2.28 -5.97 6.36
N VAL A 13 3.29 -5.10 6.24
CA VAL A 13 3.11 -3.72 5.74
C VAL A 13 4.03 -3.53 4.54
N THR A 14 3.44 -3.36 3.35
CA THR A 14 4.22 -3.13 2.15
C THR A 14 4.66 -1.68 2.05
N GLY A 15 5.90 -1.43 1.54
CA GLY A 15 6.44 -0.08 1.44
C GLY A 15 6.61 0.60 2.80
N ALA A 16 7.04 -0.14 3.81
CA ALA A 16 7.07 0.26 5.21
C ALA A 16 7.80 1.58 5.50
N ASN A 17 8.73 1.97 4.63
CA ASN A 17 9.48 3.23 4.73
C ASN A 17 8.76 4.44 4.13
N GLY A 18 7.59 4.25 3.51
CA GLY A 18 6.75 5.35 3.04
C GLY A 18 6.16 6.16 4.20
N PHE A 19 5.75 7.41 3.94
CA PHE A 19 5.26 8.32 4.98
C PHE A 19 4.08 7.73 5.77
N VAL A 20 3.00 7.35 5.09
CA VAL A 20 1.81 6.76 5.75
C VAL A 20 2.14 5.41 6.38
N ALA A 21 2.87 4.56 5.63
CA ALA A 21 3.22 3.21 6.09
C ALA A 21 4.08 3.22 7.35
N SER A 22 5.05 4.13 7.48
CA SER A 22 5.90 4.21 8.66
C SER A 22 5.14 4.64 9.92
N TRP A 23 4.13 5.50 9.80
CA TRP A 23 3.22 5.81 10.90
C TRP A 23 2.34 4.62 11.29
N LEU A 24 1.84 3.88 10.30
CA LEU A 24 1.11 2.63 10.56
C LEU A 24 2.01 1.62 11.29
N VAL A 25 3.23 1.39 10.81
CA VAL A 25 4.22 0.51 11.45
C VAL A 25 4.46 0.94 12.90
N LYS A 26 4.64 2.24 13.14
CA LYS A 26 4.81 2.77 14.51
C LYS A 26 3.63 2.40 15.40
N ARG A 27 2.40 2.62 14.95
CA ARG A 27 1.18 2.29 15.73
C ARG A 27 1.03 0.80 15.99
N LEU A 28 1.37 -0.04 15.02
CA LEU A 28 1.35 -1.49 15.17
C LEU A 28 2.37 -1.95 16.23
N VAL A 29 3.59 -1.41 16.19
CA VAL A 29 4.63 -1.73 17.16
C VAL A 29 4.26 -1.25 18.56
N GLU A 30 3.70 -0.05 18.71
CA GLU A 30 3.18 0.48 19.97
C GLU A 30 2.07 -0.41 20.55
N ALA A 31 1.27 -1.04 19.68
CA ALA A 31 0.24 -2.01 20.08
C ALA A 31 0.77 -3.44 20.37
N GLY A 32 2.08 -3.64 20.33
CA GLY A 32 2.71 -4.94 20.61
C GLY A 32 2.72 -5.92 19.44
N VAL A 33 2.39 -5.46 18.23
CA VAL A 33 2.31 -6.32 17.03
C VAL A 33 3.69 -6.55 16.44
N THR A 34 3.95 -7.78 15.97
CA THR A 34 5.10 -8.07 15.12
C THR A 34 4.77 -7.66 13.69
N VAL A 35 5.55 -6.75 13.13
CA VAL A 35 5.38 -6.24 11.77
C VAL A 35 6.46 -6.82 10.86
N HIS A 36 6.06 -7.41 9.75
CA HIS A 36 6.91 -7.68 8.61
C HIS A 36 6.82 -6.48 7.67
N GLY A 37 7.86 -5.67 7.61
CA GLY A 37 7.91 -4.46 6.78
C GLY A 37 8.70 -4.72 5.51
N THR A 38 8.16 -4.40 4.33
CA THR A 38 8.94 -4.50 3.09
C THR A 38 9.44 -3.14 2.64
N VAL A 39 10.65 -3.13 2.10
CA VAL A 39 11.30 -1.99 1.45
C VAL A 39 11.99 -2.47 0.18
N ARG A 40 12.14 -1.61 -0.83
CA ARG A 40 12.80 -2.00 -2.09
C ARG A 40 14.31 -2.23 -1.94
N ASP A 41 14.92 -1.58 -0.96
CA ASP A 41 16.35 -1.68 -0.71
C ASP A 41 16.59 -1.60 0.79
N ILE A 42 16.91 -2.75 1.38
CA ILE A 42 17.17 -2.89 2.82
C ILE A 42 18.56 -2.42 3.21
N SER A 43 19.48 -2.30 2.24
CA SER A 43 20.85 -1.87 2.47
C SER A 43 21.01 -0.34 2.57
N ASP A 44 20.00 0.44 2.12
CA ASP A 44 20.03 1.90 2.20
C ASP A 44 19.61 2.38 3.59
N PRO A 45 20.54 2.89 4.43
CA PRO A 45 20.23 3.34 5.78
C PRO A 45 19.16 4.44 5.83
N ARG A 46 19.09 5.29 4.80
CA ARG A 46 18.08 6.37 4.72
C ARG A 46 16.65 5.84 4.69
N LYS A 47 16.48 4.60 4.19
CA LYS A 47 15.19 3.93 4.07
C LYS A 47 14.78 3.13 5.31
N VAL A 48 15.75 2.68 6.13
CA VAL A 48 15.48 1.72 7.20
C VAL A 48 15.78 2.22 8.61
N THR A 49 16.62 3.25 8.78
CA THR A 49 17.06 3.72 10.12
C THR A 49 15.88 4.09 11.02
N HIS A 50 14.88 4.82 10.51
CA HIS A 50 13.72 5.22 11.30
C HIS A 50 12.86 4.02 11.71
N LEU A 51 12.71 3.00 10.84
CA LEU A 51 12.00 1.76 11.16
C LEU A 51 12.71 0.97 12.28
N ASN A 52 14.04 0.89 12.20
CA ASN A 52 14.84 0.26 13.25
C ASN A 52 14.71 1.01 14.60
N GLN A 53 14.61 2.34 14.57
CA GLN A 53 14.36 3.14 15.77
C GLN A 53 12.97 2.89 16.37
N ILE A 54 11.93 2.78 15.52
CA ILE A 54 10.57 2.43 15.96
C ILE A 54 10.58 1.07 16.66
N SER A 55 11.26 0.07 16.10
CA SER A 55 11.34 -1.28 16.67
C SER A 55 11.98 -1.32 18.06
N LYS A 56 12.86 -0.36 18.38
CA LYS A 56 13.52 -0.27 19.70
C LYS A 56 12.66 0.38 20.78
N LYS A 57 11.62 1.12 20.39
CA LYS A 57 10.83 1.98 21.31
C LYS A 57 9.50 1.38 21.74
N GLY A 58 9.04 0.31 21.12
CA GLY A 58 7.73 -0.29 21.41
C GLY A 58 7.82 -1.75 21.85
N PRO A 59 6.73 -2.31 22.39
CA PRO A 59 6.66 -3.71 22.80
C PRO A 59 6.61 -4.68 21.61
N GLY A 60 6.16 -4.23 20.43
CA GLY A 60 6.17 -5.00 19.20
C GLY A 60 7.55 -5.01 18.53
N LYS A 61 7.65 -5.72 17.41
CA LYS A 61 8.92 -5.87 16.67
C LYS A 61 8.71 -5.59 15.20
N ILE A 62 9.78 -5.16 14.51
CA ILE A 62 9.81 -5.06 13.07
C ILE A 62 10.85 -6.06 12.54
N LYS A 63 10.45 -6.84 11.53
CA LYS A 63 11.34 -7.60 10.68
C LYS A 63 11.27 -7.02 9.29
N LEU A 64 12.41 -6.57 8.75
CA LEU A 64 12.49 -5.97 7.42
C LEU A 64 12.79 -7.03 6.37
N PHE A 65 12.19 -6.86 5.20
CA PHE A 65 12.39 -7.70 4.03
C PHE A 65 12.56 -6.82 2.80
N GLN A 66 13.37 -7.27 1.87
CA GLN A 66 13.47 -6.64 0.56
C GLN A 66 12.39 -7.24 -0.35
N ALA A 67 11.61 -6.38 -1.02
CA ALA A 67 10.62 -6.80 -2.00
C ALA A 67 10.28 -5.65 -2.94
N ASP A 68 9.96 -5.99 -4.19
CA ASP A 68 9.50 -5.07 -5.22
C ASP A 68 8.11 -5.48 -5.73
N LEU A 69 7.23 -4.50 -5.96
CA LEU A 69 5.87 -4.73 -6.45
C LEU A 69 5.84 -5.45 -7.80
N LEU A 70 6.84 -5.18 -8.64
CA LEU A 70 6.92 -5.72 -9.99
C LEU A 70 7.71 -7.04 -10.09
N GLU A 71 8.29 -7.50 -8.97
CA GLU A 71 9.01 -8.77 -8.92
C GLU A 71 8.10 -9.86 -8.34
N SER A 72 7.69 -10.80 -9.20
CA SER A 72 6.83 -11.92 -8.80
C SER A 72 7.50 -12.77 -7.72
N GLY A 73 6.75 -13.12 -6.67
CA GLY A 73 7.22 -13.93 -5.56
C GLY A 73 8.12 -13.20 -4.54
N SER A 74 8.53 -11.94 -4.78
CA SER A 74 9.39 -11.20 -3.85
C SER A 74 8.78 -11.01 -2.46
N TYR A 75 7.47 -11.10 -2.34
CA TYR A 75 6.74 -10.95 -1.08
C TYR A 75 6.52 -12.26 -0.30
N LEU A 76 6.84 -13.42 -0.87
CA LEU A 76 6.57 -14.73 -0.26
C LEU A 76 7.19 -14.86 1.14
N ASP A 77 8.48 -14.52 1.28
CA ASP A 77 9.17 -14.62 2.58
C ASP A 77 8.63 -13.63 3.60
N ALA A 78 8.33 -12.40 3.18
CA ALA A 78 7.75 -11.38 4.04
C ALA A 78 6.34 -11.75 4.51
N MET A 79 5.56 -12.46 3.69
CA MET A 79 4.18 -12.82 3.97
C MET A 79 4.04 -14.10 4.81
N LYS A 80 5.10 -14.89 4.96
CA LYS A 80 5.07 -16.13 5.77
C LYS A 80 4.51 -15.89 7.16
N LYS A 81 3.48 -16.67 7.52
CA LYS A 81 2.75 -16.62 8.80
C LYS A 81 1.98 -15.31 9.07
N CYS A 82 1.98 -14.37 8.13
CA CYS A 82 1.18 -13.17 8.29
C CYS A 82 -0.31 -13.49 8.19
N THR A 83 -1.12 -12.82 9.01
CA THR A 83 -2.57 -13.00 9.04
C THR A 83 -3.31 -11.80 8.46
N ILE A 84 -2.66 -10.64 8.40
CA ILE A 84 -3.17 -9.40 7.83
C ILE A 84 -2.09 -8.80 6.95
N VAL A 85 -2.50 -8.26 5.79
CA VAL A 85 -1.65 -7.49 4.90
C VAL A 85 -2.19 -6.06 4.82
N PHE A 86 -1.35 -5.08 5.14
CA PHE A 86 -1.57 -3.67 4.85
C PHE A 86 -0.78 -3.34 3.58
N HIS A 87 -1.48 -3.26 2.47
CA HIS A 87 -0.88 -2.90 1.19
C HIS A 87 -0.85 -1.38 1.02
N ALA A 88 0.25 -0.76 1.47
CA ALA A 88 0.47 0.69 1.42
C ALA A 88 1.50 1.12 0.37
N ALA A 89 2.25 0.16 -0.21
CA ALA A 89 3.21 0.45 -1.27
C ALA A 89 2.49 0.95 -2.52
N SER A 90 2.83 2.15 -2.97
CA SER A 90 2.30 2.77 -4.19
C SER A 90 3.26 3.88 -4.61
N PRO A 91 3.52 4.08 -5.92
CA PRO A 91 4.21 5.28 -6.37
C PRO A 91 3.34 6.51 -6.11
N PHE A 92 4.00 7.62 -5.76
CA PHE A 92 3.35 8.92 -5.64
C PHE A 92 4.31 9.97 -6.19
N ILE A 93 4.09 10.37 -7.44
CA ILE A 93 4.92 11.34 -8.17
C ILE A 93 4.09 12.61 -8.35
N ILE A 94 4.45 13.67 -7.61
CA ILE A 94 3.75 14.97 -7.66
C ILE A 94 4.28 15.82 -8.83
N ASP A 95 5.60 15.76 -9.06
CA ASP A 95 6.23 16.56 -10.10
C ASP A 95 5.98 15.94 -11.49
N ALA A 96 5.14 16.59 -12.28
CA ALA A 96 4.81 16.14 -13.64
C ALA A 96 6.04 15.95 -14.54
N LYS A 97 7.14 16.70 -14.32
CA LYS A 97 8.39 16.57 -15.07
C LYS A 97 9.11 15.23 -14.83
N ARG A 98 8.76 14.54 -13.76
CA ARG A 98 9.30 13.22 -13.41
C ARG A 98 8.48 12.05 -13.95
N ILE A 99 7.36 12.34 -14.61
CA ILE A 99 6.51 11.33 -15.23
C ILE A 99 7.03 11.15 -16.67
N ASN A 100 7.68 10.03 -16.92
CA ASN A 100 8.24 9.73 -18.23
C ASN A 100 7.38 8.73 -19.00
N ASN A 101 6.75 7.81 -18.30
CA ASN A 101 5.89 6.78 -18.88
C ASN A 101 4.77 6.45 -17.90
N PRO A 102 3.56 6.98 -18.09
CA PRO A 102 2.43 6.76 -17.16
C PRO A 102 2.14 5.28 -16.88
N GLN A 103 2.32 4.41 -17.88
CA GLN A 103 2.16 2.96 -17.71
C GLN A 103 3.15 2.42 -16.69
N LYS A 104 4.44 2.70 -16.85
CA LYS A 104 5.52 2.20 -15.97
C LYS A 104 5.56 2.92 -14.64
N ASP A 105 5.23 4.22 -14.64
CA ASP A 105 5.37 5.07 -13.45
C ASP A 105 4.19 4.89 -12.47
N PHE A 106 2.98 4.54 -12.97
CA PHE A 106 1.78 4.39 -12.16
C PHE A 106 1.07 3.06 -12.34
N TYR A 107 0.67 2.71 -13.58
CA TYR A 107 -0.21 1.57 -13.80
C TYR A 107 0.45 0.25 -13.37
N ASP A 108 1.63 -0.03 -13.87
CA ASP A 108 2.31 -1.28 -13.57
C ASP A 108 2.54 -1.46 -12.05
N PRO A 109 3.15 -0.50 -11.31
CA PRO A 109 3.35 -0.70 -9.88
C PRO A 109 2.05 -0.66 -9.06
N ILE A 110 1.01 0.06 -9.48
CA ILE A 110 -0.26 0.11 -8.73
C ILE A 110 -1.11 -1.13 -9.05
N VAL A 111 -1.35 -1.41 -10.32
CA VAL A 111 -2.28 -2.48 -10.72
C VAL A 111 -1.59 -3.84 -10.72
N ASN A 112 -0.48 -3.99 -11.45
CA ASN A 112 0.23 -5.27 -11.51
C ASN A 112 0.91 -5.59 -10.17
N GLY A 113 1.39 -4.55 -9.45
CA GLY A 113 1.90 -4.72 -8.09
C GLY A 113 0.82 -5.21 -7.10
N THR A 114 -0.40 -4.68 -7.17
CA THR A 114 -1.51 -5.17 -6.34
C THR A 114 -1.87 -6.61 -6.71
N LYS A 115 -1.90 -6.97 -8.00
CA LYS A 115 -2.10 -8.37 -8.44
C LYS A 115 -1.05 -9.30 -7.86
N ASN A 116 0.23 -8.91 -7.89
CA ASN A 116 1.32 -9.69 -7.29
C ASN A 116 1.13 -9.91 -5.78
N ILE A 117 0.68 -8.88 -5.05
CA ILE A 117 0.35 -9.02 -3.62
C ILE A 117 -0.81 -9.99 -3.42
N LEU A 118 -1.90 -9.87 -4.17
CA LEU A 118 -3.07 -10.75 -4.06
C LEU A 118 -2.72 -12.19 -4.41
N GLN A 119 -1.94 -12.42 -5.46
CA GLN A 119 -1.43 -13.75 -5.80
C GLN A 119 -0.58 -14.34 -4.67
N THR A 120 0.31 -13.54 -4.06
CA THR A 120 1.11 -13.98 -2.91
C THR A 120 0.23 -14.32 -1.69
N VAL A 121 -0.88 -13.60 -1.49
CA VAL A 121 -1.87 -13.92 -0.45
C VAL A 121 -2.49 -15.29 -0.70
N ASP A 122 -2.89 -15.57 -1.93
CA ASP A 122 -3.49 -16.86 -2.31
C ASP A 122 -2.49 -18.01 -2.14
N ASP A 123 -1.22 -17.79 -2.46
CA ASP A 123 -0.16 -18.79 -2.30
C ASP A 123 0.17 -19.05 -0.83
N THR A 124 0.08 -18.03 0.02
CA THR A 124 0.47 -18.13 1.44
C THR A 124 -0.56 -18.83 2.32
N LYS A 125 -1.86 -18.74 2.01
CA LYS A 125 -3.00 -19.37 2.75
C LYS A 125 -3.19 -18.94 4.22
N THR A 126 -2.28 -18.19 4.84
CA THR A 126 -2.37 -17.76 6.24
C THR A 126 -3.06 -16.41 6.39
N VAL A 127 -3.06 -15.59 5.34
CA VAL A 127 -3.67 -14.26 5.34
C VAL A 127 -5.18 -14.38 5.40
N LYS A 128 -5.79 -13.61 6.29
CA LYS A 128 -7.25 -13.56 6.51
C LYS A 128 -7.86 -12.24 6.06
N LYS A 129 -7.02 -11.20 5.92
CA LYS A 129 -7.48 -9.87 5.54
C LYS A 129 -6.39 -9.10 4.81
N VAL A 130 -6.77 -8.47 3.71
CA VAL A 130 -5.96 -7.47 3.02
C VAL A 130 -6.62 -6.11 3.21
N VAL A 131 -5.83 -5.11 3.56
CA VAL A 131 -6.24 -3.70 3.66
C VAL A 131 -5.44 -2.93 2.61
N LEU A 132 -6.09 -2.59 1.52
CA LEU A 132 -5.49 -1.80 0.44
C LEU A 132 -5.60 -0.31 0.77
N THR A 133 -4.49 0.41 0.71
CA THR A 133 -4.49 1.87 0.74
C THR A 133 -4.90 2.40 -0.64
N SER A 134 -6.18 2.73 -0.78
CA SER A 134 -6.70 3.34 -1.99
C SER A 134 -6.48 4.87 -2.02
N SER A 135 -7.30 5.58 -2.72
CA SER A 135 -7.27 7.03 -2.82
C SER A 135 -8.66 7.56 -3.12
N ILE A 136 -8.96 8.78 -2.67
CA ILE A 136 -10.18 9.48 -3.06
C ILE A 136 -10.30 9.65 -4.58
N VAL A 137 -9.19 9.69 -5.30
CA VAL A 137 -9.19 9.76 -6.78
C VAL A 137 -9.62 8.45 -7.45
N ALA A 138 -9.89 7.38 -6.71
CA ALA A 138 -10.60 6.21 -7.22
C ALA A 138 -12.11 6.44 -7.30
N VAL A 139 -12.63 7.41 -6.54
CA VAL A 139 -14.04 7.81 -6.51
C VAL A 139 -14.36 8.82 -7.62
N TYR A 140 -13.44 9.76 -7.89
CA TYR A 140 -13.60 10.75 -8.96
C TYR A 140 -12.29 10.97 -9.73
N GLY A 141 -12.40 11.39 -10.98
CA GLY A 141 -11.26 11.78 -11.86
C GLY A 141 -11.19 13.28 -12.06
N ASP A 142 -12.00 13.82 -12.95
CA ASP A 142 -12.08 15.25 -13.18
C ASP A 142 -12.89 15.98 -12.11
N LEU A 143 -12.53 17.23 -11.83
CA LEU A 143 -13.23 18.07 -10.84
C LEU A 143 -14.72 18.24 -11.17
N ASN A 144 -15.10 18.13 -12.44
CA ASN A 144 -16.51 18.20 -12.86
C ASN A 144 -17.37 17.09 -12.23
N GLU A 145 -16.79 15.92 -11.98
CA GLU A 145 -17.50 14.85 -11.26
C GLU A 145 -17.83 15.23 -9.80
N CYS A 146 -17.07 16.15 -9.22
CA CYS A 146 -17.31 16.68 -7.87
C CYS A 146 -18.37 17.79 -7.82
N LEU A 147 -18.62 18.47 -8.95
CA LEU A 147 -19.56 19.62 -8.99
C LEU A 147 -21.02 19.17 -9.02
N THR A 148 -21.29 18.01 -9.63
CA THR A 148 -22.64 17.46 -9.77
C THR A 148 -22.67 15.99 -9.40
N PRO A 149 -22.30 15.63 -8.16
CA PRO A 149 -22.29 14.23 -7.76
C PRO A 149 -23.73 13.68 -7.68
N PRO A 150 -23.93 12.39 -7.99
CA PRO A 150 -25.18 11.72 -7.67
C PRO A 150 -25.53 11.93 -6.19
N GLN A 151 -26.77 12.21 -5.88
CA GLN A 151 -27.23 12.43 -4.49
C GLN A 151 -26.54 13.62 -3.74
N GLY A 152 -25.88 14.57 -4.44
CA GLY A 152 -25.25 15.76 -3.86
C GLY A 152 -23.95 15.49 -3.09
N MET A 153 -23.47 14.24 -3.02
CA MET A 153 -22.26 13.86 -2.29
C MET A 153 -21.64 12.62 -2.93
N LEU A 154 -20.30 12.60 -3.03
CA LEU A 154 -19.53 11.42 -3.43
C LEU A 154 -19.35 10.47 -2.25
N SER A 155 -19.37 9.18 -2.53
CA SER A 155 -19.22 8.10 -1.55
C SER A 155 -18.37 6.97 -2.11
N GLU A 156 -18.12 5.96 -1.30
CA GLU A 156 -17.46 4.72 -1.71
C GLU A 156 -18.24 3.87 -2.75
N LYS A 157 -19.45 4.28 -3.12
CA LYS A 157 -20.25 3.66 -4.20
C LYS A 157 -19.95 4.26 -5.56
N ASP A 158 -19.30 5.42 -5.56
CA ASP A 158 -18.97 6.13 -6.78
C ASP A 158 -17.59 5.69 -7.29
N TRP A 159 -17.45 5.70 -8.60
CA TRP A 159 -16.21 5.36 -9.27
C TRP A 159 -15.80 6.45 -10.24
N ASN A 160 -14.51 6.75 -10.23
CA ASN A 160 -13.88 7.58 -11.26
C ASN A 160 -14.15 7.01 -12.65
N LYS A 161 -14.70 7.82 -13.56
CA LYS A 161 -15.09 7.46 -14.92
C LYS A 161 -14.38 8.28 -15.99
N THR A 162 -13.75 9.39 -15.61
CA THR A 162 -13.16 10.36 -16.55
C THR A 162 -11.67 10.16 -16.76
N SER A 163 -10.95 9.53 -15.82
CA SER A 163 -9.52 9.31 -15.98
C SER A 163 -9.19 8.16 -16.92
N SER A 164 -8.01 8.23 -17.52
CA SER A 164 -7.42 7.19 -18.37
C SER A 164 -5.91 7.18 -18.20
N ILE A 165 -5.22 6.22 -18.83
CA ILE A 165 -3.75 6.17 -18.80
C ILE A 165 -3.10 7.43 -19.40
N ASN A 166 -3.78 8.10 -20.33
CA ASN A 166 -3.32 9.32 -20.97
C ASN A 166 -3.91 10.60 -20.34
N HIS A 167 -4.84 10.46 -19.39
CA HIS A 167 -5.48 11.58 -18.70
C HIS A 167 -5.60 11.26 -17.22
N ILE A 168 -4.87 11.98 -16.38
CA ILE A 168 -4.76 11.78 -14.92
C ILE A 168 -4.38 10.31 -14.59
N PRO A 169 -3.21 9.81 -15.07
CA PRO A 169 -2.84 8.39 -15.03
C PRO A 169 -2.75 7.81 -13.62
N TYR A 170 -2.39 8.62 -12.61
CA TYR A 170 -2.39 8.19 -11.22
C TYR A 170 -3.80 7.82 -10.75
N SER A 171 -4.79 8.71 -11.01
CA SER A 171 -6.18 8.48 -10.63
C SER A 171 -6.75 7.23 -11.32
N TYR A 172 -6.49 7.09 -12.63
CA TYR A 172 -6.86 5.89 -13.38
C TYR A 172 -6.27 4.63 -12.76
N SER A 173 -4.98 4.64 -12.46
CA SER A 173 -4.29 3.46 -11.91
C SER A 173 -4.81 3.10 -10.51
N LYS A 174 -5.11 4.10 -9.66
CA LYS A 174 -5.72 3.87 -8.33
C LYS A 174 -7.11 3.26 -8.45
N THR A 175 -7.93 3.75 -9.39
CA THR A 175 -9.25 3.18 -9.70
C THR A 175 -9.14 1.72 -10.14
N MET A 176 -8.23 1.43 -11.07
CA MET A 176 -8.03 0.08 -11.59
C MET A 176 -7.45 -0.88 -10.53
N GLY A 177 -6.57 -0.37 -9.67
CA GLY A 177 -5.99 -1.16 -8.58
C GLY A 177 -7.00 -1.49 -7.46
N GLU A 178 -7.98 -0.62 -7.20
CA GLU A 178 -9.03 -0.86 -6.21
C GLU A 178 -10.10 -1.84 -6.73
N LYS A 179 -10.30 -1.89 -8.03
CA LYS A 179 -11.28 -2.79 -8.68
C LYS A 179 -10.83 -4.25 -8.79
N LEU A 180 -9.59 -4.58 -8.38
CA LEU A 180 -9.08 -5.95 -8.38
C LEU A 180 -9.71 -6.79 -7.27
#